data_2379f3a821a6fba1fd4818d310db9e55
#
_entry.id   2379f3a821a6fba1fd4818d310db9e55
#
_cell.length_a   1.000
_cell.length_b   1.000
_cell.length_c   1.000
_cell.angle_alpha   90.00
_cell.angle_beta   90.00
_cell.angle_gamma   90.00
#
_symmetry.space_group_name_H-M   'P 1'
#
loop_
_entity.id
_entity.type
_entity.pdbx_description
1 polymer ?
#
loop_
_entity_poly.entity_id
_entity_poly.type
_entity_poly.pdbx_seq_one_letter_code
_entity_poly.pdbx_strand_id
1 'polypeptide(L)'
;MNHIALEVGSLDEALAFYGGLFEVELRGRIRGMAFIDMGDQFIALAEGRTQPPDSARHFGLVVDDREAVLAAAREAGVEVFGGNSFRDPWGNHVQVVAYAEVQFTKAPEILRGMGLELEKSEGALSELREKGLVPLTTRGRPAGL
;
A
#
# COMPACT_ATOMS: atom_id res chain seq x y z
N MET A 1 -4.28 10.61 2.90
CA MET A 1 -3.13 10.84 1.99
C MET A 1 -3.65 10.66 0.58
N ASN A 2 -3.16 11.43 -0.39
CA ASN A 2 -3.61 11.32 -1.79
C ASN A 2 -2.64 10.45 -2.60
N HIS A 3 -1.32 10.65 -2.42
CA HIS A 3 -0.30 9.89 -3.13
C HIS A 3 1.03 9.87 -2.37
N ILE A 4 1.91 8.99 -2.81
CA ILE A 4 3.34 8.99 -2.49
C ILE A 4 4.13 9.06 -3.80
N ALA A 5 5.24 9.79 -3.81
CA ALA A 5 6.16 9.81 -4.93
C ALA A 5 7.39 8.94 -4.61
N LEU A 6 7.74 8.04 -5.52
CA LEU A 6 8.89 7.16 -5.43
C LEU A 6 9.84 7.43 -6.57
N GLU A 7 11.11 7.59 -6.27
CA GLU A 7 12.15 7.67 -7.28
C GLU A 7 12.61 6.27 -7.70
N VAL A 8 12.66 6.03 -9.01
CA VAL A 8 13.03 4.74 -9.61
C VAL A 8 14.10 4.95 -10.68
N GLY A 9 14.77 3.89 -11.11
CA GLY A 9 15.78 3.98 -12.18
C GLY A 9 15.16 4.05 -13.57
N SER A 10 14.13 3.25 -13.82
CA SER A 10 13.40 3.17 -15.09
C SER A 10 11.91 3.02 -14.84
N LEU A 11 11.09 3.81 -15.53
CA LEU A 11 9.63 3.72 -15.43
C LEU A 11 9.09 2.39 -15.94
N ASP A 12 9.64 1.85 -17.04
CA ASP A 12 9.14 0.60 -17.60
C ASP A 12 9.45 -0.58 -16.68
N GLU A 13 10.65 -0.64 -16.12
CA GLU A 13 11.02 -1.67 -15.14
C GLU A 13 10.20 -1.53 -13.85
N ALA A 14 9.94 -0.31 -13.39
CA ALA A 14 9.14 -0.07 -12.20
C ALA A 14 7.68 -0.49 -12.40
N LEU A 15 7.09 -0.19 -13.54
CA LEU A 15 5.72 -0.63 -13.87
C LEU A 15 5.63 -2.15 -13.96
N ALA A 16 6.63 -2.81 -14.56
CA ALA A 16 6.68 -4.27 -14.59
C ALA A 16 6.84 -4.87 -13.19
N PHE A 17 7.72 -4.30 -12.36
CA PHE A 17 7.94 -4.76 -10.99
C PHE A 17 6.67 -4.64 -10.14
N TYR A 18 6.11 -3.43 -10.03
CA TYR A 18 4.92 -3.20 -9.20
C TYR A 18 3.68 -3.91 -9.74
N GLY A 19 3.52 -4.00 -11.06
CA GLY A 19 2.45 -4.76 -11.69
C GLY A 19 2.57 -6.28 -11.53
N GLY A 20 3.78 -6.79 -11.22
CA GLY A 20 4.00 -8.19 -10.85
C GLY A 20 3.64 -8.52 -9.39
N LEU A 21 3.60 -7.49 -8.52
CA LEU A 21 3.31 -7.66 -7.11
C LEU A 21 1.86 -7.32 -6.73
N PHE A 22 1.25 -6.38 -7.46
CA PHE A 22 -0.06 -5.80 -7.14
C PHE A 22 -0.94 -5.72 -8.38
N GLU A 23 -2.24 -5.84 -8.19
CA GLU A 23 -3.21 -5.44 -9.21
C GLU A 23 -3.24 -3.91 -9.26
N VAL A 24 -2.58 -3.34 -10.27
CA VAL A 24 -2.48 -1.90 -10.43
C VAL A 24 -2.87 -1.48 -11.83
N GLU A 25 -3.44 -0.30 -11.95
CA GLU A 25 -3.78 0.31 -13.24
C GLU A 25 -2.85 1.48 -13.51
N LEU A 26 -2.27 1.53 -14.72
CA LEU A 26 -1.53 2.69 -15.17
C LEU A 26 -2.53 3.81 -15.50
N ARG A 27 -2.56 4.83 -14.66
CA ARG A 27 -3.43 6.00 -14.82
C ARG A 27 -2.96 6.95 -15.91
N GLY A 28 -1.65 7.03 -16.11
CA GLY A 28 -1.05 7.85 -17.15
C GLY A 28 0.44 8.04 -16.98
N ARG A 29 1.05 8.59 -18.03
CA ARG A 29 2.46 9.00 -18.05
C ARG A 29 2.58 10.45 -18.49
N ILE A 30 3.49 11.16 -17.88
CA ILE A 30 3.99 12.45 -18.32
C ILE A 30 5.52 12.39 -18.34
N ARG A 31 6.16 13.43 -18.81
CA ARG A 31 7.63 13.44 -18.97
C ARG A 31 8.36 13.04 -17.67
N GLY A 32 9.02 11.89 -17.68
CA GLY A 32 9.80 11.35 -16.56
C GLY A 32 8.99 10.84 -15.37
N MET A 33 7.67 10.72 -15.51
CA MET A 33 6.79 10.22 -14.44
C MET A 33 5.72 9.26 -14.97
N ALA A 34 5.30 8.31 -14.11
CA ALA A 34 4.15 7.46 -14.32
C ALA A 34 3.28 7.43 -13.04
N PHE A 35 1.99 7.25 -13.18
CA PHE A 35 1.04 7.23 -12.08
C PHE A 35 0.32 5.89 -12.05
N ILE A 36 0.49 5.16 -10.95
CA ILE A 36 -0.17 3.87 -10.69
C ILE A 36 -1.37 4.12 -9.79
N ASP A 37 -2.56 3.77 -10.27
CA ASP A 37 -3.79 3.83 -9.49
C ASP A 37 -3.85 2.67 -8.49
N MET A 38 -4.24 2.96 -7.27
CA MET A 38 -4.44 1.99 -6.18
C MET A 38 -5.85 2.13 -5.58
N GLY A 39 -6.78 2.62 -6.35
CA GLY A 39 -8.17 2.82 -5.97
C GLY A 39 -8.43 4.22 -5.40
N ASP A 40 -8.24 4.43 -4.11
CA ASP A 40 -8.45 5.74 -3.45
C ASP A 40 -7.19 6.61 -3.39
N GLN A 41 -6.06 6.05 -3.77
CA GLN A 41 -4.74 6.69 -3.76
C GLN A 41 -3.96 6.30 -5.02
N PHE A 42 -2.85 6.96 -5.26
CA PHE A 42 -1.93 6.57 -6.33
C PHE A 42 -0.46 6.67 -5.91
N ILE A 43 0.38 5.91 -6.59
CA ILE A 43 1.83 6.05 -6.52
C ILE A 43 2.30 6.82 -7.76
N ALA A 44 3.06 7.89 -7.54
CA ALA A 44 3.78 8.59 -8.58
C ALA A 44 5.21 8.02 -8.67
N LEU A 45 5.55 7.40 -9.78
CA LEU A 45 6.90 6.96 -10.07
C LEU A 45 7.63 8.08 -10.80
N ALA A 46 8.80 8.49 -10.29
CA ALA A 46 9.66 9.49 -10.92
C ALA A 46 10.98 8.84 -11.33
N GLU A 47 11.37 8.98 -12.60
CA GLU A 47 12.61 8.42 -13.12
C GLU A 47 13.83 9.23 -12.70
N GLY A 48 14.96 8.55 -12.48
CA GLY A 48 16.23 9.20 -12.19
C GLY A 48 16.60 9.21 -10.70
N ARG A 49 16.37 8.09 -9.99
CA ARG A 49 16.77 7.96 -8.59
C ARG A 49 18.26 8.23 -8.39
N THR A 50 18.56 9.10 -7.46
CA THR A 50 19.92 9.44 -7.01
C THR A 50 20.16 9.17 -5.54
N GLN A 51 19.11 8.87 -4.77
CA GLN A 51 19.18 8.64 -3.33
C GLN A 51 19.68 7.23 -3.00
N PRO A 52 20.38 7.05 -1.87
CA PRO A 52 20.70 5.71 -1.37
C PRO A 52 19.43 4.96 -0.98
N PRO A 53 19.52 3.62 -0.80
CA PRO A 53 18.39 2.83 -0.29
C PRO A 53 17.86 3.38 1.04
N ASP A 54 16.55 3.33 1.21
CA ASP A 54 15.89 3.76 2.44
C ASP A 54 16.32 2.86 3.62
N SER A 55 16.69 3.47 4.74
CA SER A 55 17.00 2.75 5.99
C SER A 55 15.79 2.67 6.92
N ALA A 56 15.38 3.80 7.47
CA ALA A 56 14.24 3.89 8.39
C ALA A 56 12.96 4.42 7.71
N ARG A 57 13.11 5.27 6.71
CA ARG A 57 11.97 5.79 5.95
C ARG A 57 11.31 4.65 5.18
N HIS A 58 10.00 4.50 5.33
CA HIS A 58 9.20 3.52 4.60
C HIS A 58 7.76 4.04 4.41
N PHE A 59 7.03 3.38 3.53
CA PHE A 59 5.58 3.55 3.42
C PHE A 59 4.89 2.20 3.46
N GLY A 60 3.68 2.19 4.00
CA GLY A 60 2.87 0.97 4.13
C GLY A 60 1.80 0.88 3.06
N LEU A 61 1.73 -0.27 2.40
CA LEU A 61 0.63 -0.65 1.53
C LEU A 61 -0.26 -1.65 2.24
N VAL A 62 -1.56 -1.36 2.31
CA VAL A 62 -2.56 -2.28 2.86
C VAL A 62 -3.08 -3.14 1.72
N VAL A 63 -2.97 -4.46 1.90
CA VAL A 63 -3.36 -5.48 0.91
C VAL A 63 -4.34 -6.49 1.52
N ASP A 64 -5.01 -7.25 0.69
CA ASP A 64 -5.85 -8.37 1.09
C ASP A 64 -5.02 -9.60 1.47
N ASP A 65 -3.99 -9.94 0.69
CA ASP A 65 -3.09 -11.09 0.91
C ASP A 65 -1.62 -10.64 0.97
N ARG A 66 -1.13 -10.41 2.20
CA ARG A 66 0.27 -10.06 2.45
C ARG A 66 1.23 -11.15 2.01
N GLU A 67 0.91 -12.40 2.26
CA GLU A 67 1.83 -13.51 1.99
C GLU A 67 2.01 -13.72 0.47
N ALA A 68 0.95 -13.56 -0.31
CA ALA A 68 1.04 -13.59 -1.76
C ALA A 68 1.96 -12.48 -2.30
N VAL A 69 1.81 -11.25 -1.81
CA VAL A 69 2.67 -10.13 -2.20
C VAL A 69 4.13 -10.37 -1.82
N LEU A 70 4.40 -10.85 -0.60
CA LEU A 70 5.77 -11.13 -0.16
C LEU A 70 6.39 -12.32 -0.92
N ALA A 71 5.60 -13.31 -1.34
CA ALA A 71 6.06 -14.39 -2.20
C ALA A 71 6.45 -13.87 -3.58
N ALA A 72 5.59 -13.05 -4.20
CA ALA A 72 5.88 -12.41 -5.48
C ALA A 72 7.13 -11.52 -5.42
N ALA A 73 7.33 -10.79 -4.31
CA ALA A 73 8.55 -9.99 -4.11
C ALA A 73 9.81 -10.87 -4.07
N ARG A 74 9.78 -12.02 -3.38
CA ARG A 74 10.91 -12.98 -3.37
C ARG A 74 11.17 -13.54 -4.77
N GLU A 75 10.13 -13.89 -5.51
CA GLU A 75 10.24 -14.38 -6.90
C GLU A 75 10.81 -13.31 -7.84
N ALA A 76 10.49 -12.05 -7.59
CA ALA A 76 11.09 -10.91 -8.30
C ALA A 76 12.55 -10.64 -7.87
N GLY A 77 13.11 -11.41 -6.94
CA GLY A 77 14.52 -11.37 -6.54
C GLY A 77 14.88 -10.25 -5.56
N VAL A 78 13.90 -9.62 -4.91
CA VAL A 78 14.17 -8.59 -3.90
C VAL A 78 14.17 -9.18 -2.49
N GLU A 79 14.96 -8.57 -1.60
CA GLU A 79 15.06 -8.98 -0.20
C GLU A 79 13.78 -8.66 0.56
N VAL A 80 13.18 -9.69 1.17
CA VAL A 80 12.08 -9.57 2.13
C VAL A 80 12.64 -9.64 3.53
N PHE A 81 12.34 -8.67 4.39
CA PHE A 81 12.86 -8.56 5.75
C PHE A 81 11.79 -8.11 6.75
N GLY A 82 12.08 -8.27 8.05
CA GLY A 82 11.15 -7.89 9.12
C GLY A 82 9.80 -8.61 9.10
N GLY A 83 9.65 -9.65 8.27
CA GLY A 83 8.42 -10.43 8.15
C GLY A 83 7.29 -9.79 7.32
N ASN A 84 7.41 -8.50 6.98
CA ASN A 84 6.36 -7.77 6.27
C ASN A 84 6.88 -6.64 5.37
N SER A 85 8.16 -6.62 5.06
CA SER A 85 8.78 -5.52 4.31
C SER A 85 9.70 -6.03 3.22
N PHE A 86 9.84 -5.25 2.14
CA PHE A 86 10.87 -5.45 1.12
C PHE A 86 11.45 -4.10 0.68
N ARG A 87 12.60 -4.14 0.00
CA ARG A 87 13.06 -3.00 -0.80
C ARG A 87 12.82 -3.30 -2.26
N ASP A 88 12.27 -2.32 -2.97
CA ASP A 88 12.19 -2.41 -4.41
C ASP A 88 13.61 -2.40 -5.05
N PRO A 89 13.76 -2.67 -6.36
CA PRO A 89 15.08 -2.71 -7.00
C PRO A 89 15.90 -1.41 -6.89
N TRP A 90 15.25 -0.32 -6.56
CA TRP A 90 15.90 1.00 -6.40
C TRP A 90 16.09 1.40 -4.94
N GLY A 91 15.68 0.54 -4.00
CA GLY A 91 15.90 0.73 -2.56
C GLY A 91 14.79 1.50 -1.86
N ASN A 92 13.61 1.71 -2.46
CA ASN A 92 12.45 2.20 -1.72
C ASN A 92 11.96 1.11 -0.75
N HIS A 93 11.79 1.47 0.53
CA HIS A 93 11.35 0.53 1.55
C HIS A 93 9.82 0.50 1.60
N VAL A 94 9.26 -0.65 1.27
CA VAL A 94 7.81 -0.93 1.26
C VAL A 94 7.48 -1.88 2.40
N GLN A 95 6.54 -1.48 3.25
CA GLN A 95 5.92 -2.36 4.24
C GLN A 95 4.58 -2.86 3.70
N VAL A 96 4.32 -4.15 3.80
CA VAL A 96 3.08 -4.77 3.35
C VAL A 96 2.25 -5.16 4.57
N VAL A 97 1.03 -4.66 4.66
CA VAL A 97 0.16 -4.85 5.81
C VAL A 97 -1.16 -5.49 5.37
N ALA A 98 -1.50 -6.63 5.95
CA ALA A 98 -2.78 -7.27 5.65
C ALA A 98 -3.94 -6.45 6.22
N TYR A 99 -4.98 -6.19 5.41
CA TYR A 99 -6.16 -5.45 5.85
C TYR A 99 -6.80 -6.06 7.10
N ALA A 100 -6.85 -7.38 7.17
CA ALA A 100 -7.42 -8.10 8.31
C ALA A 100 -6.70 -7.81 9.65
N GLU A 101 -5.41 -7.46 9.61
CA GLU A 101 -4.55 -7.27 10.79
C GLU A 101 -4.31 -5.80 11.13
N VAL A 102 -4.48 -4.88 10.19
CA VAL A 102 -4.18 -3.46 10.43
C VAL A 102 -5.27 -2.80 11.26
N GLN A 103 -4.87 -2.00 12.24
CA GLN A 103 -5.79 -1.33 13.17
C GLN A 103 -6.52 -0.15 12.51
N PHE A 104 -5.77 0.70 11.77
CA PHE A 104 -6.34 1.82 11.05
C PHE A 104 -6.90 1.34 9.72
N THR A 105 -8.15 1.64 9.47
CA THR A 105 -8.85 1.10 8.30
C THR A 105 -9.33 2.20 7.36
N LYS A 106 -9.50 1.86 6.09
CA LYS A 106 -10.30 2.66 5.16
C LYS A 106 -11.75 2.68 5.62
N ALA A 107 -12.46 3.77 5.32
CA ALA A 107 -13.90 3.80 5.54
C ALA A 107 -14.59 2.72 4.68
N PRO A 108 -15.64 2.07 5.19
CA PRO A 108 -16.35 1.00 4.46
C PRO A 108 -16.86 1.44 3.09
N GLU A 109 -17.22 2.71 2.94
CA GLU A 109 -17.66 3.30 1.68
C GLU A 109 -16.56 3.26 0.61
N ILE A 110 -15.30 3.46 1.01
CA ILE A 110 -14.14 3.38 0.11
C ILE A 110 -13.93 1.95 -0.36
N LEU A 111 -13.97 0.97 0.55
CA LEU A 111 -13.84 -0.45 0.19
C LEU A 111 -14.95 -0.87 -0.78
N ARG A 112 -16.20 -0.51 -0.51
CA ARG A 112 -17.31 -0.80 -1.42
C ARG A 112 -17.14 -0.12 -2.78
N GLY A 113 -16.65 1.11 -2.79
CA GLY A 113 -16.33 1.84 -4.03
C GLY A 113 -15.24 1.19 -4.86
N MET A 114 -14.32 0.47 -4.20
CA MET A 114 -13.27 -0.34 -4.84
C MET A 114 -13.72 -1.76 -5.21
N GLY A 115 -14.97 -2.15 -4.90
CA GLY A 115 -15.47 -3.50 -5.12
C GLY A 115 -14.89 -4.54 -4.16
N LEU A 116 -14.37 -4.13 -3.00
CA LEU A 116 -13.74 -4.99 -2.01
C LEU A 116 -14.68 -5.28 -0.84
N GLU A 117 -14.77 -6.56 -0.47
CA GLU A 117 -15.47 -7.05 0.73
C GLU A 117 -14.42 -7.67 1.65
N LEU A 118 -13.86 -6.86 2.55
CA LEU A 118 -12.79 -7.27 3.47
C LEU A 118 -13.23 -7.08 4.91
N GLU A 119 -12.89 -8.05 5.76
CA GLU A 119 -13.20 -8.03 7.17
C GLU A 119 -11.93 -7.97 8.04
N LYS A 120 -12.09 -7.46 9.26
CA LYS A 120 -11.03 -7.44 10.27
C LYS A 120 -11.00 -8.75 11.03
N SER A 121 -9.80 -9.19 11.40
CA SER A 121 -9.65 -10.30 12.34
C SER A 121 -10.18 -9.93 13.74
N GLU A 122 -10.61 -10.93 14.51
CA GLU A 122 -11.03 -10.74 15.91
C GLU A 122 -9.92 -10.09 16.75
N GLY A 123 -8.65 -10.44 16.50
CA GLY A 123 -7.51 -9.82 17.16
C GLY A 123 -7.39 -8.34 16.90
N ALA A 124 -7.50 -7.91 15.62
CA ALA A 124 -7.47 -6.50 15.25
C ALA A 124 -8.66 -5.72 15.86
N LEU A 125 -9.83 -6.32 15.90
CA LEU A 125 -11.02 -5.72 16.53
C LEU A 125 -10.86 -5.60 18.06
N SER A 126 -10.23 -6.58 18.71
CA SER A 126 -9.92 -6.52 20.15
C SER A 126 -8.97 -5.37 20.47
N GLU A 127 -7.86 -5.26 19.73
CA GLU A 127 -6.92 -4.18 19.91
C GLU A 127 -7.54 -2.79 19.67
N LEU A 128 -8.42 -2.66 18.69
CA LEU A 128 -9.17 -1.41 18.46
C LEU A 128 -10.04 -1.03 19.65
N ARG A 129 -10.70 -2.01 20.30
CA ARG A 129 -11.50 -1.77 21.50
C ARG A 129 -10.63 -1.37 22.69
N GLU A 130 -9.53 -2.08 22.92
CA GLU A 130 -8.59 -1.82 24.01
C GLU A 130 -7.96 -0.43 23.91
N LYS A 131 -7.68 0.05 22.69
CA LYS A 131 -7.15 1.38 22.42
C LYS A 131 -8.22 2.48 22.39
N GLY A 132 -9.48 2.15 22.60
CA GLY A 132 -10.60 3.10 22.52
C GLY A 132 -10.87 3.61 21.10
N LEU A 133 -10.37 2.91 20.09
CA LEU A 133 -10.55 3.22 18.67
C LEU A 133 -11.71 2.37 18.13
N VAL A 134 -12.91 2.91 18.18
CA VAL A 134 -14.10 2.23 17.61
C VAL A 134 -14.05 2.33 16.08
N PRO A 135 -14.31 1.25 15.32
CA PRO A 135 -14.45 1.33 13.87
C PRO A 135 -15.45 2.42 13.46
N LEU A 136 -15.14 3.17 12.41
CA LEU A 136 -15.98 4.29 11.93
C LEU A 136 -17.43 3.90 11.57
N THR A 137 -17.69 2.60 11.40
CA THR A 137 -19.02 2.05 11.11
C THR A 137 -20.07 2.26 12.19
N THR A 138 -19.67 2.54 13.45
CA THR A 138 -20.59 2.68 14.58
C THR A 138 -20.78 4.12 15.05
N ARG A 139 -20.02 5.06 14.55
CA ARG A 139 -20.32 6.47 14.79
C ARG A 139 -21.27 6.94 13.71
N GLY A 140 -22.54 6.96 14.07
CA GLY A 140 -23.52 7.78 13.36
C GLY A 140 -22.90 9.16 13.14
N ARG A 141 -22.84 9.59 11.90
CA ARG A 141 -22.39 10.94 11.53
C ARG A 141 -23.15 11.92 12.43
N PRO A 142 -22.51 12.80 13.21
CA PRO A 142 -23.25 13.86 13.88
C PRO A 142 -24.01 14.62 12.80
N ALA A 143 -25.31 14.73 12.96
CA ALA A 143 -26.13 15.53 12.08
C ALA A 143 -25.62 16.99 12.16
N GLY A 144 -25.12 17.51 11.09
CA GLY A 144 -24.79 18.93 10.95
C GLY A 144 -23.30 19.24 10.94
N LEU A 145 -22.71 19.25 9.79
CA LEU A 145 -21.82 20.28 9.25
C LEU A 145 -22.10 20.37 7.75
#